data_04b55847f0dd6448ec553a3dbca252b4
#
_entry.id   04b55847f0dd6448ec553a3dbca252b4
#
_cell.length_a   1.000
_cell.length_b   1.000
_cell.length_c   1.000
_cell.angle_alpha   90.00
_cell.angle_beta   90.00
_cell.angle_gamma   90.00
#
_symmetry.space_group_name_H-M   'P 1'
#
loop_
_entity.id
_entity.type
_entity.pdbx_description
1 polymer ?
#
loop_
_entity_poly.entity_id
_entity_poly.type
_entity_poly.pdbx_seq_one_letter_code
_entity_poly.pdbx_strand_id
1 'polypeptide(L)'
;MKTIWSILLVLLALSATGICAAEIPDLVGNWVGKGPGYNDETGYVLDEDNILNFSITEQKGRLLNGELTYNLNGTDVVEGFAGTISPDNKTFYIAEFISGYDVGTVVSEDEIDLMYLLEGNAGAVFIETLRRVAE
;
A
#
# COMPACT_ATOMS: atom_id res chain seq x y z
N MET A 1 55.82 16.01 -2.66
CA MET A 1 54.97 15.60 -3.79
C MET A 1 54.26 14.25 -3.58
N LYS A 2 54.90 13.24 -3.00
CA LYS A 2 54.25 11.92 -2.80
C LYS A 2 53.03 11.94 -1.84
N THR A 3 53.04 12.80 -0.82
CA THR A 3 51.97 12.93 0.18
C THR A 3 50.69 13.60 -0.36
N ILE A 4 50.84 14.52 -1.30
CA ILE A 4 49.71 15.25 -1.89
C ILE A 4 48.88 14.30 -2.81
N TRP A 5 49.57 13.42 -3.52
CA TRP A 5 48.89 12.42 -4.39
C TRP A 5 48.11 11.38 -3.59
N SER A 6 48.60 10.98 -2.42
CA SER A 6 47.91 10.03 -1.53
C SER A 6 46.62 10.61 -0.94
N ILE A 7 46.63 11.91 -0.60
CA ILE A 7 45.43 12.60 -0.08
C ILE A 7 44.37 12.78 -1.17
N LEU A 8 44.82 13.06 -2.41
CA LEU A 8 43.88 13.20 -3.54
C LEU A 8 43.18 11.87 -3.89
N LEU A 9 43.88 10.74 -3.76
CA LEU A 9 43.34 9.41 -4.02
C LEU A 9 42.32 8.98 -2.95
N VAL A 10 42.53 9.36 -1.69
CA VAL A 10 41.60 9.09 -0.59
C VAL A 10 40.33 9.95 -0.71
N LEU A 11 40.46 11.21 -1.13
CA LEU A 11 39.28 12.07 -1.39
C LEU A 11 38.43 11.59 -2.58
N LEU A 12 39.04 10.99 -3.61
CA LEU A 12 38.32 10.45 -4.74
C LEU A 12 37.56 9.15 -4.39
N ALA A 13 38.06 8.37 -3.43
CA ALA A 13 37.40 7.13 -2.98
C ALA A 13 36.18 7.39 -2.08
N LEU A 14 36.08 8.54 -1.42
CA LEU A 14 34.93 8.89 -0.59
C LEU A 14 33.71 9.42 -1.39
N SER A 15 33.89 9.77 -2.65
CA SER A 15 32.81 10.31 -3.49
C SER A 15 31.96 9.24 -4.20
N ALA A 16 32.24 7.96 -3.99
CA ALA A 16 31.52 6.85 -4.62
C ALA A 16 30.46 6.20 -3.71
N THR A 17 29.97 6.88 -2.67
CA THR A 17 28.74 6.47 -2.02
C THR A 17 27.58 6.87 -2.93
N GLY A 18 27.31 6.01 -3.93
CA GLY A 18 26.12 6.11 -4.73
C GLY A 18 24.92 6.12 -3.76
N ILE A 19 24.19 7.23 -3.71
CA ILE A 19 22.87 7.28 -3.10
C ILE A 19 22.02 6.33 -3.97
N CYS A 20 21.90 5.08 -3.53
CA CYS A 20 20.95 4.16 -4.12
C CYS A 20 19.57 4.75 -3.78
N ALA A 21 18.94 5.42 -4.73
CA ALA A 21 17.57 5.85 -4.58
C ALA A 21 16.75 4.59 -4.32
N ALA A 22 15.99 4.56 -3.23
CA ALA A 22 15.13 3.43 -2.91
C ALA A 22 14.21 3.18 -4.11
N GLU A 23 14.16 1.93 -4.58
CA GLU A 23 13.37 1.53 -5.72
C GLU A 23 11.87 1.64 -5.38
N ILE A 24 11.05 2.05 -6.36
CA ILE A 24 9.60 2.06 -6.21
C ILE A 24 9.15 0.61 -6.09
N PRO A 25 8.41 0.23 -5.03
CA PRO A 25 7.97 -1.16 -4.88
C PRO A 25 7.01 -1.56 -6.01
N ASP A 26 7.11 -2.80 -6.47
CA ASP A 26 6.13 -3.41 -7.36
C ASP A 26 4.98 -3.99 -6.52
N LEU A 27 3.81 -3.39 -6.67
CA LEU A 27 2.61 -3.78 -5.96
C LEU A 27 1.61 -4.55 -6.84
N VAL A 28 1.89 -4.75 -8.12
CA VAL A 28 1.01 -5.54 -9.02
C VAL A 28 0.82 -6.94 -8.46
N GLY A 29 -0.42 -7.39 -8.41
CA GLY A 29 -0.79 -8.72 -7.92
C GLY A 29 -2.07 -8.73 -7.11
N ASN A 30 -2.40 -9.91 -6.60
CA ASN A 30 -3.58 -10.14 -5.77
C ASN A 30 -3.17 -10.20 -4.31
N TRP A 31 -3.89 -9.45 -3.49
CA TRP A 31 -3.67 -9.34 -2.06
C TRP A 31 -4.95 -9.72 -1.33
N VAL A 32 -4.83 -10.50 -0.27
CA VAL A 32 -5.98 -11.00 0.47
C VAL A 32 -5.74 -10.83 1.96
N GLY A 33 -6.73 -10.33 2.65
CA GLY A 33 -6.66 -10.18 4.08
C GLY A 33 -7.96 -9.73 4.71
N LYS A 34 -7.89 -9.38 5.96
CA LYS A 34 -9.00 -8.93 6.79
C LYS A 34 -8.49 -8.16 7.99
N GLY A 35 -9.38 -7.51 8.70
CA GLY A 35 -9.05 -6.84 9.95
C GLY A 35 -10.26 -6.23 10.65
N PRO A 36 -10.06 -5.73 11.87
CA PRO A 36 -11.12 -5.09 12.64
C PRO A 36 -11.44 -3.70 12.12
N GLY A 37 -12.63 -3.24 12.47
CA GLY A 37 -13.05 -1.88 12.17
C GLY A 37 -14.03 -1.31 13.18
N TYR A 38 -14.38 -0.08 12.92
CA TYR A 38 -15.42 0.66 13.60
C TYR A 38 -16.33 1.32 12.58
N ASN A 39 -17.64 1.17 12.71
CA ASN A 39 -18.61 1.87 11.88
C ASN A 39 -19.71 2.53 12.73
N ASP A 40 -20.42 3.47 12.13
CA ASP A 40 -21.44 4.27 12.81
C ASP A 40 -22.67 3.45 13.22
N GLU A 41 -23.02 2.39 12.48
CA GLU A 41 -24.25 1.63 12.74
C GLU A 41 -24.08 0.59 13.85
N THR A 42 -22.97 -0.15 13.87
CA THR A 42 -22.78 -1.33 14.74
C THR A 42 -21.65 -1.17 15.73
N GLY A 43 -20.86 -0.11 15.64
CA GLY A 43 -19.70 0.11 16.47
C GLY A 43 -18.51 -0.75 16.07
N TYR A 44 -17.83 -1.36 17.04
CA TYR A 44 -16.68 -2.24 16.78
C TYR A 44 -17.09 -3.53 16.04
N VAL A 45 -16.40 -3.83 14.98
CA VAL A 45 -16.59 -5.02 14.15
C VAL A 45 -15.29 -5.81 14.09
N LEU A 46 -15.37 -7.09 14.38
CA LEU A 46 -14.34 -8.06 14.08
C LEU A 46 -14.99 -9.12 13.18
N ASP A 47 -15.07 -8.81 11.91
CA ASP A 47 -15.66 -9.71 10.92
C ASP A 47 -14.57 -10.64 10.38
N GLU A 48 -14.51 -11.83 10.95
CA GLU A 48 -13.56 -12.85 10.51
C GLU A 48 -13.92 -13.47 9.16
N ASP A 49 -15.16 -13.33 8.73
CA ASP A 49 -15.67 -13.87 7.48
C ASP A 49 -15.57 -12.86 6.32
N ASN A 50 -15.43 -11.58 6.62
CA ASN A 50 -15.27 -10.54 5.60
C ASN A 50 -13.82 -10.44 5.14
N ILE A 51 -13.56 -11.10 4.03
CA ILE A 51 -12.24 -11.11 3.41
C ILE A 51 -12.20 -10.04 2.31
N LEU A 52 -11.25 -9.12 2.43
CA LEU A 52 -10.91 -8.19 1.36
C LEU A 52 -10.00 -8.87 0.35
N ASN A 53 -10.41 -8.88 -0.92
CA ASN A 53 -9.56 -9.19 -2.05
C ASN A 53 -9.20 -7.88 -2.75
N PHE A 54 -7.92 -7.58 -2.80
CA PHE A 54 -7.40 -6.33 -3.33
C PHE A 54 -6.45 -6.64 -4.49
N SER A 55 -6.89 -6.37 -5.72
CA SER A 55 -6.18 -6.72 -6.95
C SER A 55 -5.61 -5.48 -7.60
N ILE A 56 -4.31 -5.29 -7.56
CA ILE A 56 -3.61 -4.25 -8.30
C ILE A 56 -3.27 -4.81 -9.66
N THR A 57 -3.98 -4.36 -10.70
CA THR A 57 -3.89 -4.92 -12.05
C THR A 57 -2.91 -4.16 -12.94
N GLU A 58 -2.61 -2.91 -12.62
CA GLU A 58 -1.68 -2.08 -13.38
C GLU A 58 -0.90 -1.14 -12.45
N GLN A 59 0.40 -1.01 -12.74
CA GLN A 59 1.26 -0.01 -12.12
C GLN A 59 2.07 0.72 -13.20
N LYS A 60 2.00 2.04 -13.20
CA LYS A 60 2.82 2.92 -14.06
C LYS A 60 3.62 3.89 -13.19
N GLY A 61 4.87 3.54 -12.91
CA GLY A 61 5.69 4.27 -11.96
C GLY A 61 5.03 4.25 -10.57
N ARG A 62 4.57 5.39 -10.10
CA ARG A 62 3.89 5.52 -8.80
C ARG A 62 2.37 5.40 -8.87
N LEU A 63 1.79 5.35 -10.06
CA LEU A 63 0.34 5.26 -10.22
C LEU A 63 -0.11 3.81 -10.24
N LEU A 64 -1.19 3.53 -9.52
CA LEU A 64 -1.81 2.23 -9.38
C LEU A 64 -3.23 2.25 -9.91
N ASN A 65 -3.67 1.13 -10.45
CA ASN A 65 -5.07 0.88 -10.81
C ASN A 65 -5.42 -0.57 -10.51
N GLY A 66 -6.69 -0.82 -10.12
CA GLY A 66 -7.13 -2.16 -9.81
C GLY A 66 -8.58 -2.22 -9.37
N GLU A 67 -8.91 -3.34 -8.76
CA GLU A 67 -10.23 -3.65 -8.24
C GLU A 67 -10.12 -4.24 -6.84
N LEU A 68 -11.13 -4.01 -6.02
CA LEU A 68 -11.28 -4.66 -4.73
C LEU A 68 -12.64 -5.36 -4.66
N THR A 69 -12.69 -6.45 -3.90
CA THR A 69 -13.90 -7.22 -3.66
C THR A 69 -14.04 -7.49 -2.17
N TYR A 70 -15.18 -7.17 -1.63
CA TYR A 70 -15.53 -7.42 -0.23
C TYR A 70 -17.00 -7.87 -0.12
N ASN A 71 -17.37 -8.46 1.00
CA ASN A 71 -18.75 -8.86 1.28
C ASN A 71 -19.46 -7.80 2.10
N LEU A 72 -20.57 -7.31 1.60
CA LEU A 72 -21.43 -6.39 2.33
C LEU A 72 -22.81 -7.06 2.55
N ASN A 73 -23.11 -7.42 3.81
CA ASN A 73 -24.38 -8.02 4.20
C ASN A 73 -24.76 -9.28 3.36
N GLY A 74 -23.77 -10.13 3.07
CA GLY A 74 -23.98 -11.36 2.30
C GLY A 74 -23.95 -11.17 0.78
N THR A 75 -23.63 -9.96 0.30
CA THR A 75 -23.50 -9.66 -1.13
C THR A 75 -22.06 -9.24 -1.44
N ASP A 76 -21.43 -9.87 -2.43
CA ASP A 76 -20.12 -9.45 -2.89
C ASP A 76 -20.22 -8.15 -3.69
N VAL A 77 -19.43 -7.18 -3.28
CA VAL A 77 -19.26 -5.89 -3.95
C VAL A 77 -17.91 -5.90 -4.63
N VAL A 78 -17.90 -5.51 -5.89
CA VAL A 78 -16.68 -5.30 -6.68
C VAL A 78 -16.63 -3.84 -7.07
N GLU A 79 -15.55 -3.17 -6.74
CA GLU A 79 -15.34 -1.80 -7.17
C GLU A 79 -13.90 -1.54 -7.64
N GLY A 80 -13.76 -0.60 -8.57
CA GLY A 80 -12.48 -0.17 -9.07
C GLY A 80 -11.85 0.88 -8.16
N PHE A 81 -10.54 1.04 -8.26
CA PHE A 81 -9.80 2.09 -7.60
C PHE A 81 -8.66 2.64 -8.46
N ALA A 82 -8.19 3.82 -8.09
CA ALA A 82 -6.92 4.37 -8.53
C ALA A 82 -6.08 4.77 -7.32
N GLY A 83 -4.76 4.69 -7.45
CA GLY A 83 -3.88 4.99 -6.33
C GLY A 83 -2.55 5.58 -6.73
N THR A 84 -1.78 5.96 -5.72
CA THR A 84 -0.42 6.48 -5.89
C THR A 84 0.50 6.08 -4.75
N ILE A 85 1.73 5.69 -5.08
CA ILE A 85 2.79 5.44 -4.10
C ILE A 85 3.47 6.76 -3.77
N SER A 86 3.58 7.07 -2.48
CA SER A 86 4.25 8.25 -1.95
C SER A 86 5.76 8.28 -2.29
N PRO A 87 6.39 9.46 -2.30
CA PRO A 87 7.85 9.58 -2.48
C PRO A 87 8.71 8.80 -1.49
N ASP A 88 8.17 8.39 -0.34
CA ASP A 88 8.86 7.55 0.64
C ASP A 88 9.01 6.08 0.18
N ASN A 89 8.39 5.68 -0.94
CA ASN A 89 8.34 4.31 -1.47
C ASN A 89 7.76 3.28 -0.49
N LYS A 90 6.99 3.72 0.48
CA LYS A 90 6.45 2.90 1.55
C LYS A 90 4.96 3.12 1.76
N THR A 91 4.53 4.36 1.74
CA THR A 91 3.13 4.73 1.89
C THR A 91 2.47 4.81 0.52
N PHE A 92 1.22 4.36 0.40
CA PHE A 92 0.42 4.55 -0.80
C PHE A 92 -1.00 4.96 -0.43
N TYR A 93 -1.67 5.61 -1.37
CA TYR A 93 -3.02 6.14 -1.19
C TYR A 93 -3.91 5.61 -2.29
N ILE A 94 -5.11 5.19 -1.94
CA ILE A 94 -6.11 4.64 -2.83
C ILE A 94 -7.37 5.51 -2.76
N ALA A 95 -7.93 5.84 -3.90
CA ALA A 95 -9.26 6.42 -4.03
C ALA A 95 -10.18 5.36 -4.64
N GLU A 96 -11.15 4.90 -3.89
CA GLU A 96 -12.16 3.97 -4.36
C GLU A 96 -13.19 4.70 -5.22
N PHE A 97 -13.70 4.05 -6.26
CA PHE A 97 -14.56 4.73 -7.22
C PHE A 97 -16.02 4.84 -6.78
N ILE A 98 -16.45 4.03 -5.80
CA ILE A 98 -17.79 4.13 -5.22
C ILE A 98 -17.76 5.02 -3.99
N SER A 99 -16.95 4.66 -2.98
CA SER A 99 -16.87 5.47 -1.75
C SER A 99 -15.67 5.07 -0.88
N GLY A 100 -15.07 6.05 -0.25
CA GLY A 100 -13.96 5.85 0.67
C GLY A 100 -12.59 6.00 0.05
N TYR A 101 -11.59 5.85 0.87
CA TYR A 101 -10.18 5.86 0.47
C TYR A 101 -9.35 5.06 1.47
N ASP A 102 -8.21 4.55 0.97
CA ASP A 102 -7.28 3.83 1.81
C ASP A 102 -5.95 4.55 1.93
N VAL A 103 -5.35 4.40 3.09
CA VAL A 103 -3.94 4.67 3.32
C VAL A 103 -3.24 3.35 3.53
N GLY A 104 -2.37 2.99 2.60
CA GLY A 104 -1.63 1.73 2.67
C GLY A 104 -0.19 1.93 3.08
N THR A 105 0.38 0.89 3.66
CA THR A 105 1.80 0.81 4.01
C THR A 105 2.39 -0.50 3.48
N VAL A 106 3.48 -0.42 2.72
CA VAL A 106 4.25 -1.59 2.31
C VAL A 106 5.06 -2.08 3.49
N VAL A 107 4.72 -3.24 4.03
CA VAL A 107 5.42 -3.88 5.15
C VAL A 107 6.57 -4.74 4.64
N SER A 108 6.32 -5.51 3.58
CA SER A 108 7.29 -6.35 2.88
C SER A 108 6.87 -6.57 1.42
N GLU A 109 7.62 -7.39 0.67
CA GLU A 109 7.23 -7.78 -0.70
C GLU A 109 5.89 -8.52 -0.75
N ASP A 110 5.52 -9.21 0.33
CA ASP A 110 4.34 -10.06 0.41
C ASP A 110 3.30 -9.61 1.45
N GLU A 111 3.49 -8.45 2.06
CA GLU A 111 2.59 -7.93 3.09
C GLU A 111 2.41 -6.42 2.96
N ILE A 112 1.15 -6.00 2.97
CA ILE A 112 0.73 -4.61 3.05
C ILE A 112 -0.31 -4.44 4.15
N ASP A 113 -0.29 -3.30 4.82
CA ASP A 113 -1.36 -2.86 5.71
C ASP A 113 -2.19 -1.80 5.01
N LEU A 114 -3.51 -1.91 5.12
CA LEU A 114 -4.48 -0.93 4.64
C LEU A 114 -5.25 -0.33 5.81
N MET A 115 -5.53 0.95 5.72
CA MET A 115 -6.45 1.67 6.58
C MET A 115 -7.53 2.28 5.69
N TYR A 116 -8.70 1.65 5.66
CA TYR A 116 -9.88 2.18 4.98
C TYR A 116 -10.53 3.27 5.81
N LEU A 117 -10.95 4.34 5.16
CA LEU A 117 -11.65 5.46 5.77
C LEU A 117 -12.85 5.88 4.90
N LEU A 118 -14.01 5.88 5.52
CA LEU A 118 -15.24 6.38 4.94
C LEU A 118 -15.80 7.51 5.81
N GLU A 119 -16.05 8.65 5.19
CA GLU A 119 -16.65 9.81 5.88
C GLU A 119 -18.17 9.88 5.73
N GLY A 120 -18.80 10.73 6.52
CA GLY A 120 -20.24 11.03 6.44
C GLY A 120 -21.12 10.15 7.33
N ASN A 121 -22.41 10.03 6.96
CA ASN A 121 -23.42 9.36 7.78
C ASN A 121 -23.27 7.84 7.87
N ALA A 122 -22.43 7.25 7.05
CA ALA A 122 -22.07 5.83 7.11
C ALA A 122 -20.58 5.67 7.47
N GLY A 123 -20.05 6.60 8.26
CA GLY A 123 -18.64 6.68 8.62
C GLY A 123 -18.09 5.36 9.14
N ALA A 124 -16.93 4.96 8.61
CA ALA A 124 -16.27 3.73 9.00
C ALA A 124 -14.76 3.85 8.92
N VAL A 125 -14.07 3.07 9.74
CA VAL A 125 -12.62 2.86 9.67
C VAL A 125 -12.36 1.37 9.82
N PHE A 126 -11.55 0.81 8.92
CA PHE A 126 -11.05 -0.56 9.04
C PHE A 126 -9.53 -0.56 8.96
N ILE A 127 -8.89 -1.50 9.66
CA ILE A 127 -7.45 -1.74 9.59
C ILE A 127 -7.26 -3.19 9.16
N GLU A 128 -6.63 -3.40 8.02
CA GLU A 128 -6.52 -4.70 7.38
C GLU A 128 -5.06 -5.01 7.06
N THR A 129 -4.65 -6.23 7.35
CA THR A 129 -3.35 -6.74 6.91
C THR A 129 -3.58 -7.72 5.77
N LEU A 130 -3.01 -7.41 4.62
CA LEU A 130 -3.17 -8.20 3.40
C LEU A 130 -1.86 -8.87 3.02
N ARG A 131 -1.98 -10.10 2.56
CA ARG A 131 -0.85 -10.89 2.06
C ARG A 131 -1.00 -11.14 0.58
N ARG A 132 0.13 -11.09 -0.12
CA ARG A 132 0.18 -11.41 -1.54
C ARG A 132 -0.18 -12.87 -1.76
N VAL A 133 -1.07 -13.13 -2.70
CA VAL A 133 -1.42 -14.49 -3.14
C VAL A 133 -0.37 -14.96 -4.12
N ALA A 134 0.22 -16.13 -3.88
CA ALA A 134 1.13 -16.75 -4.84
C ALA A 134 0.35 -17.14 -6.12
N GLU A 135 0.96 -16.84 -7.27
CA GLU A 135 0.45 -17.28 -8.58
C GLU A 135 0.55 -18.80 -8.76
#